data_dd2b3443bdbf8764bca4029756925a44
#
_entry.id   dd2b3443bdbf8764bca4029756925a44
#
_cell.length_a   1.000
_cell.length_b   1.000
_cell.length_c   1.000
_cell.angle_alpha   90.00
_cell.angle_beta   90.00
_cell.angle_gamma   90.00
#
_symmetry.space_group_name_H-M   'P 1'
#
loop_
_entity.id
_entity.type
_entity.pdbx_description
1 polymer ?
#
loop_
_entity_poly.entity_id
_entity_poly.type
_entity_poly.pdbx_seq_one_letter_code
_entity_poly.pdbx_strand_id
1 'polypeptide(L)'
;MQVTGYRLQVILLAVLCAVSVQAQRIPEMIEYTEVYDFLEELTTDGVIQTNAAIKPYTRDYIAQRLAEAQSKDSLLNKRQREDLQFYLQDYALEMDTLPVYSSYGHRHVTQWITPVSNLSLADPSLHILTKDKIFKMRVRPILGMDLSYNKHGLLMHRWYGAEIQMDIAHHVSIWGTIRDNSWSGQGIEGSRITKPLYLNNLPGVQYKEANYGGDFSDSRGGLSLYAWWGSIGVQRERIQWGDAQHCSNILSAHNPAVPMVTLQLTPCRWFQFDYFHAWLPSNVLDTTYYYTERYKEDETKINYRPANKFMAANMFTFMPIKYIQFSFGNSIVYAERNVQAAYFIPIAFYKSLDHLLTKGVNSENQNSQAFTSISVRPTDHLRLYGSFFLDEFKFARLKPSNKEHNPVSYLVGFNWSGWPVKGLALRGEFMRSYIACYTHSIKVLDYTSNSYNMGHYMGDNAQSIFVQLAYRPLRSLRFTLDYTCDTKYRAYDYVRAYIAGQRNTTTPIIAQKPFSEKIWRNDVINFRAVYEVFNNCYAHIDLTYNNARAYAPTSERILGEDRGWNSDGSSMELAGDELINYYLNKYTPTYLQGANFTFSCGLSFGF
;
A
#
# COMPACT_ATOMS: atom_id res chain seq x y z
N MET A 1 31.30 44.56 1.07
CA MET A 1 30.43 43.48 0.50
C MET A 1 30.30 42.20 1.35
N GLN A 2 31.19 41.86 2.25
CA GLN A 2 31.09 40.66 3.11
C GLN A 2 30.09 40.79 4.27
N VAL A 3 29.81 41.97 4.78
CA VAL A 3 28.91 42.18 5.94
C VAL A 3 27.41 42.05 5.58
N THR A 4 27.04 42.27 4.32
CA THR A 4 25.66 42.12 3.84
C THR A 4 25.26 40.67 3.64
N GLY A 5 26.20 39.78 3.30
CA GLY A 5 25.95 38.36 3.14
C GLY A 5 25.63 37.64 4.46
N TYR A 6 26.34 37.98 5.54
CA TYR A 6 26.10 37.42 6.87
C TYR A 6 24.73 37.85 7.45
N ARG A 7 24.35 39.11 7.23
CA ARG A 7 23.04 39.60 7.68
C ARG A 7 21.88 38.91 6.95
N LEU A 8 22.04 38.64 5.65
CA LEU A 8 21.02 37.90 4.87
C LEU A 8 20.90 36.43 5.29
N GLN A 9 22.03 35.79 5.59
CA GLN A 9 22.06 34.42 6.12
C GLN A 9 21.46 34.32 7.53
N VAL A 10 21.76 35.28 8.41
CA VAL A 10 21.19 35.35 9.77
C VAL A 10 19.70 35.67 9.72
N ILE A 11 19.25 36.54 8.81
CA ILE A 11 17.83 36.82 8.60
C ILE A 11 17.13 35.61 7.98
N LEU A 12 17.73 34.88 7.04
CA LEU A 12 17.20 33.63 6.49
C LEU A 12 17.10 32.54 7.56
N LEU A 13 18.14 32.42 8.41
CA LEU A 13 18.10 31.49 9.56
C LEU A 13 17.06 31.91 10.61
N ALA A 14 16.96 33.23 10.90
CA ALA A 14 15.97 33.75 11.85
C ALA A 14 14.52 33.63 11.32
N VAL A 15 14.31 33.80 10.02
CA VAL A 15 13.02 33.57 9.37
C VAL A 15 12.69 32.07 9.33
N LEU A 16 13.68 31.20 9.17
CA LEU A 16 13.52 29.74 9.28
C LEU A 16 13.17 29.29 10.72
N CYS A 17 13.63 30.03 11.74
CA CYS A 17 13.34 29.72 13.15
C CYS A 17 12.07 30.39 13.70
N ALA A 18 11.46 31.34 13.02
CA ALA A 18 10.41 32.20 13.59
C ALA A 18 8.97 31.76 13.27
N VAL A 19 8.74 30.66 12.55
CA VAL A 19 7.40 30.12 12.30
C VAL A 19 7.30 28.75 12.95
N SER A 20 6.94 28.73 14.22
CA SER A 20 6.54 27.51 14.92
C SER A 20 5.19 27.03 14.39
N VAL A 21 5.21 26.32 13.26
CA VAL A 21 4.14 25.41 12.93
C VAL A 21 4.62 24.02 13.33
N GLN A 22 4.05 23.52 14.40
CA GLN A 22 4.27 22.16 14.91
C GLN A 22 3.83 21.17 13.84
N ALA A 23 4.73 20.36 13.34
CA ALA A 23 4.39 19.33 12.38
C ALA A 23 5.32 18.12 12.56
N GLN A 24 4.90 17.19 13.40
CA GLN A 24 5.48 15.86 13.52
C GLN A 24 5.24 15.07 12.22
N ARG A 25 6.24 14.33 11.70
CA ARG A 25 6.13 13.60 10.43
C ARG A 25 6.23 12.09 10.58
N ILE A 26 5.75 11.56 11.70
CA ILE A 26 5.62 10.13 11.91
C ILE A 26 4.42 9.65 11.09
N PRO A 27 4.57 8.70 10.16
CA PRO A 27 3.46 8.14 9.41
C PRO A 27 2.56 7.31 10.32
N GLU A 28 1.24 7.44 10.18
CA GLU A 28 0.29 6.49 10.74
C GLU A 28 0.16 5.31 9.78
N MET A 29 0.27 4.11 10.28
CA MET A 29 0.24 2.91 9.43
C MET A 29 -1.07 2.82 8.66
N ILE A 30 -1.00 2.49 7.37
CA ILE A 30 -2.18 2.39 6.49
C ILE A 30 -3.13 1.29 6.98
N GLU A 31 -2.60 0.26 7.63
CA GLU A 31 -3.37 -0.84 8.21
C GLU A 31 -4.24 -0.41 9.40
N TYR A 32 -3.97 0.75 9.98
CA TYR A 32 -4.77 1.36 11.04
C TYR A 32 -6.07 1.96 10.47
N THR A 33 -6.94 1.10 9.96
CA THR A 33 -8.08 1.50 9.11
C THR A 33 -9.11 2.37 9.84
N GLU A 34 -9.21 2.28 11.17
CA GLU A 34 -10.27 2.93 11.94
C GLU A 34 -10.22 4.45 11.86
N VAL A 35 -9.04 5.05 12.04
CA VAL A 35 -8.87 6.51 11.95
C VAL A 35 -8.98 6.99 10.50
N TYR A 36 -8.44 6.21 9.54
CA TYR A 36 -8.58 6.53 8.12
C TYR A 36 -10.05 6.53 7.69
N ASP A 37 -10.83 5.55 8.12
CA ASP A 37 -12.26 5.46 7.84
C ASP A 37 -13.04 6.62 8.48
N PHE A 38 -12.66 7.03 9.69
CA PHE A 38 -13.28 8.17 10.35
C PHE A 38 -12.98 9.49 9.61
N LEU A 39 -11.73 9.72 9.21
CA LEU A 39 -11.35 10.89 8.41
C LEU A 39 -12.03 10.89 7.04
N GLU A 40 -12.15 9.72 6.40
CA GLU A 40 -12.85 9.59 5.12
C GLU A 40 -14.35 9.88 5.26
N GLU A 41 -15.00 9.41 6.33
CA GLU A 41 -16.40 9.76 6.64
C GLU A 41 -16.56 11.27 6.79
N LEU A 42 -15.74 11.91 7.64
CA LEU A 42 -15.80 13.36 7.85
C LEU A 42 -15.50 14.16 6.57
N THR A 43 -14.62 13.65 5.72
CA THR A 43 -14.32 14.26 4.42
C THR A 43 -15.51 14.15 3.47
N THR A 44 -16.14 12.98 3.40
CA THR A 44 -17.31 12.73 2.56
C THR A 44 -18.51 13.54 3.03
N ASP A 45 -18.71 13.66 4.35
CA ASP A 45 -19.76 14.50 4.96
C ASP A 45 -19.47 16.02 4.86
N GLY A 46 -18.29 16.41 4.39
CA GLY A 46 -17.93 17.81 4.19
C GLY A 46 -17.48 18.57 5.42
N VAL A 47 -17.24 17.88 6.51
CA VAL A 47 -16.76 18.48 7.76
C VAL A 47 -15.31 18.93 7.62
N ILE A 48 -14.45 18.09 7.08
CA ILE A 48 -13.02 18.37 6.89
C ILE A 48 -12.61 18.22 5.41
N GLN A 49 -11.38 18.59 5.11
CA GLN A 49 -10.76 18.33 3.81
C GLN A 49 -9.46 17.54 4.02
N THR A 50 -9.35 16.38 3.38
CA THR A 50 -8.14 15.56 3.39
C THR A 50 -7.50 15.48 2.00
N ASN A 51 -6.18 15.30 1.96
CA ASN A 51 -5.48 14.86 0.75
C ASN A 51 -5.56 13.34 0.68
N ALA A 52 -6.56 12.81 -0.01
CA ALA A 52 -6.79 11.38 -0.11
C ALA A 52 -5.85 10.68 -1.11
N ALA A 53 -5.14 11.44 -1.96
CA ALA A 53 -4.28 10.87 -3.00
C ALA A 53 -2.97 10.28 -2.46
N ILE A 54 -2.59 10.59 -1.21
CA ILE A 54 -1.32 10.16 -0.62
C ILE A 54 -1.54 9.61 0.78
N LYS A 55 -1.10 8.38 1.00
CA LYS A 55 -1.04 7.72 2.30
C LYS A 55 0.35 7.06 2.46
N PRO A 56 0.85 6.89 3.68
CA PRO A 56 0.22 7.15 4.97
C PRO A 56 0.11 8.65 5.27
N TYR A 57 -0.94 9.01 6.03
CA TYR A 57 -1.01 10.33 6.67
C TYR A 57 -0.01 10.39 7.81
N THR A 58 0.55 11.57 8.05
CA THR A 58 1.34 11.76 9.27
C THR A 58 0.42 11.97 10.47
N ARG A 59 0.85 11.55 11.65
CA ARG A 59 0.05 11.67 12.88
C ARG A 59 -0.31 13.12 13.17
N ASP A 60 0.62 14.05 12.96
CA ASP A 60 0.35 15.48 13.07
C ASP A 60 -0.71 15.98 12.07
N TYR A 61 -0.67 15.51 10.82
CA TYR A 61 -1.72 15.82 9.84
C TYR A 61 -3.09 15.33 10.32
N ILE A 62 -3.16 14.12 10.87
CA ILE A 62 -4.39 13.57 11.47
C ILE A 62 -4.85 14.46 12.63
N ALA A 63 -3.97 14.81 13.56
CA ALA A 63 -4.28 15.69 14.69
C ALA A 63 -4.84 17.05 14.23
N GLN A 64 -4.26 17.66 13.19
CA GLN A 64 -4.78 18.89 12.60
C GLN A 64 -6.17 18.72 11.99
N ARG A 65 -6.44 17.58 11.32
CA ARG A 65 -7.79 17.31 10.76
C ARG A 65 -8.81 17.06 11.86
N LEU A 66 -8.42 16.40 12.95
CA LEU A 66 -9.27 16.23 14.15
C LEU A 66 -9.58 17.59 14.83
N ALA A 67 -8.58 18.46 14.96
CA ALA A 67 -8.79 19.82 15.49
C ALA A 67 -9.71 20.66 14.57
N GLU A 68 -9.59 20.51 13.24
CA GLU A 68 -10.51 21.12 12.30
C GLU A 68 -11.94 20.61 12.51
N ALA A 69 -12.14 19.31 12.67
CA ALA A 69 -13.43 18.71 12.96
C ALA A 69 -14.01 19.22 14.29
N GLN A 70 -13.18 19.35 15.32
CA GLN A 70 -13.58 19.90 16.63
C GLN A 70 -14.08 21.34 16.52
N SER A 71 -13.44 22.16 15.69
CA SER A 71 -13.90 23.55 15.43
C SER A 71 -15.28 23.63 14.77
N LYS A 72 -15.76 22.53 14.19
CA LYS A 72 -17.03 22.38 13.48
C LYS A 72 -17.98 21.40 14.17
N ASP A 73 -17.90 21.27 15.49
CA ASP A 73 -18.66 20.29 16.30
C ASP A 73 -20.17 20.30 16.02
N SER A 74 -20.73 21.45 15.68
CA SER A 74 -22.15 21.59 15.34
C SER A 74 -22.59 20.76 14.13
N LEU A 75 -21.67 20.41 13.23
CA LEU A 75 -21.94 19.57 12.05
C LEU A 75 -21.90 18.06 12.38
N LEU A 76 -21.33 17.70 13.53
CA LEU A 76 -21.12 16.30 13.90
C LEU A 76 -22.38 15.69 14.53
N ASN A 77 -22.64 14.42 14.21
CA ASN A 77 -23.63 13.63 14.95
C ASN A 77 -23.06 13.13 16.28
N LYS A 78 -23.90 12.52 17.13
CA LYS A 78 -23.50 12.05 18.47
C LYS A 78 -22.32 11.05 18.39
N ARG A 79 -22.39 10.04 17.53
CA ARG A 79 -21.33 9.05 17.39
C ARG A 79 -20.02 9.68 16.89
N GLN A 80 -20.10 10.57 15.87
CA GLN A 80 -18.92 11.27 15.35
C GLN A 80 -18.24 12.14 16.42
N ARG A 81 -18.99 12.73 17.34
CA ARG A 81 -18.43 13.44 18.51
C ARG A 81 -17.70 12.49 19.46
N GLU A 82 -18.29 11.32 19.73
CA GLU A 82 -17.65 10.29 20.56
C GLU A 82 -16.35 9.77 19.92
N ASP A 83 -16.36 9.50 18.59
CA ASP A 83 -15.16 9.13 17.83
C ASP A 83 -14.11 10.26 17.88
N LEU A 84 -14.52 11.49 17.64
CA LEU A 84 -13.63 12.65 17.68
C LEU A 84 -12.96 12.82 19.05
N GLN A 85 -13.74 12.74 20.13
CA GLN A 85 -13.20 12.84 21.49
C GLN A 85 -12.19 11.73 21.79
N PHE A 86 -12.46 10.52 21.32
CA PHE A 86 -11.54 9.39 21.46
C PHE A 86 -10.23 9.64 20.69
N TYR A 87 -10.29 10.00 19.41
CA TYR A 87 -9.09 10.24 18.61
C TYR A 87 -8.31 11.48 19.06
N LEU A 88 -8.94 12.52 19.60
CA LEU A 88 -8.24 13.64 20.22
C LEU A 88 -7.38 13.19 21.41
N GLN A 89 -7.76 12.12 22.10
CA GLN A 89 -6.92 11.53 23.15
C GLN A 89 -5.81 10.65 22.57
N ASP A 90 -6.09 9.84 21.54
CA ASP A 90 -5.09 8.97 20.91
C ASP A 90 -3.97 9.78 20.21
N TYR A 91 -4.31 10.98 19.73
CA TYR A 91 -3.39 11.94 19.12
C TYR A 91 -3.00 13.11 20.04
N ALA A 92 -3.12 12.94 21.36
CA ALA A 92 -2.85 14.01 22.33
C ALA A 92 -1.37 14.46 22.33
N LEU A 93 -0.42 13.54 22.10
CA LEU A 93 1.01 13.86 22.03
C LEU A 93 1.32 14.84 20.87
N GLU A 94 0.64 14.69 19.75
CA GLU A 94 0.78 15.56 18.58
C GLU A 94 0.25 16.98 18.88
N MET A 95 -0.66 17.10 19.85
CA MET A 95 -1.20 18.36 20.37
C MET A 95 -0.49 18.86 21.64
N ASP A 96 0.72 18.35 21.92
CA ASP A 96 1.53 18.72 23.09
C ASP A 96 0.85 18.48 24.44
N THR A 97 0.04 17.44 24.52
CA THR A 97 -0.65 17.02 25.74
C THR A 97 -0.47 15.52 25.97
N LEU A 98 -0.64 15.10 27.20
CA LEU A 98 -0.73 13.67 27.52
C LEU A 98 -2.18 13.20 27.40
N PRO A 99 -2.41 11.98 26.90
CA PRO A 99 -3.75 11.43 26.83
C PRO A 99 -4.36 11.28 28.23
N VAL A 100 -5.58 11.75 28.37
CA VAL A 100 -6.39 11.55 29.58
C VAL A 100 -7.51 10.59 29.20
N TYR A 101 -7.25 9.30 29.30
CA TYR A 101 -8.25 8.29 29.01
C TYR A 101 -9.34 8.31 30.08
N SER A 102 -10.38 9.09 29.84
CA SER A 102 -11.61 8.94 30.63
C SER A 102 -12.28 7.64 30.19
N SER A 103 -12.63 6.81 31.13
CA SER A 103 -13.27 5.51 30.93
C SER A 103 -14.63 5.64 30.25
N TYR A 104 -14.63 5.78 28.92
CA TYR A 104 -15.84 5.59 28.14
C TYR A 104 -16.20 4.09 28.16
N GLY A 105 -17.04 3.71 29.10
CA GLY A 105 -17.67 2.40 29.14
C GLY A 105 -17.08 1.35 30.08
N HIS A 106 -15.85 1.48 30.58
CA HIS A 106 -15.23 0.45 31.45
C HIS A 106 -14.66 1.01 32.75
N ARG A 107 -15.53 1.55 33.61
CA ARG A 107 -15.17 2.14 34.92
C ARG A 107 -14.45 1.21 35.90
N HIS A 108 -14.38 -0.09 35.64
CA HIS A 108 -13.95 -1.05 36.63
C HIS A 108 -12.52 -1.58 36.53
N VAL A 109 -11.85 -1.43 35.40
CA VAL A 109 -10.50 -2.01 35.18
C VAL A 109 -9.39 -1.00 35.48
N THR A 110 -9.62 0.29 35.30
CA THR A 110 -8.59 1.35 35.43
C THR A 110 -8.26 1.75 36.86
N GLN A 111 -9.05 1.32 37.87
CA GLN A 111 -8.82 1.69 39.28
C GLN A 111 -7.73 0.86 39.98
N TRP A 112 -7.22 -0.20 39.36
CA TRP A 112 -6.32 -1.16 40.04
C TRP A 112 -4.83 -0.95 39.72
N ILE A 113 -4.49 -0.08 38.79
CA ILE A 113 -3.10 0.20 38.46
C ILE A 113 -2.78 1.64 38.81
N THR A 114 -2.00 1.84 39.86
CA THR A 114 -1.36 3.12 40.15
C THR A 114 -0.56 3.56 38.93
N PRO A 115 -0.73 4.82 38.44
CA PRO A 115 0.00 5.29 37.28
C PRO A 115 1.48 5.40 37.62
N VAL A 116 2.23 4.33 37.37
CA VAL A 116 3.65 4.48 37.19
C VAL A 116 3.77 5.03 35.77
N SER A 117 3.95 6.35 35.70
CA SER A 117 4.19 7.09 34.47
C SER A 117 3.25 6.75 33.29
N ASN A 118 1.97 7.14 33.42
CA ASN A 118 1.01 7.13 32.29
C ASN A 118 0.74 5.79 31.60
N LEU A 119 0.98 4.67 32.26
CA LEU A 119 0.58 3.36 31.79
C LEU A 119 -0.87 3.11 32.24
N SER A 120 -1.80 3.03 31.30
CA SER A 120 -3.21 2.75 31.54
C SER A 120 -3.60 1.41 30.91
N LEU A 121 -4.48 0.63 31.55
CA LEU A 121 -5.10 -0.54 30.91
C LEU A 121 -6.05 -0.17 29.76
N ALA A 122 -6.51 1.08 29.74
CA ALA A 122 -7.31 1.58 28.62
C ALA A 122 -6.43 1.89 27.37
N ASP A 123 -5.14 2.12 27.60
CA ASP A 123 -4.11 2.21 26.56
C ASP A 123 -2.78 1.75 27.20
N PRO A 124 -2.35 0.50 26.96
CA PRO A 124 -1.11 -0.03 27.49
C PRO A 124 0.15 0.58 26.84
N SER A 125 0.03 1.68 26.13
CA SER A 125 1.15 2.44 25.59
C SER A 125 1.82 3.28 26.67
N LEU A 126 3.14 3.37 26.61
CA LEU A 126 3.93 4.30 27.40
C LEU A 126 4.00 5.64 26.66
N HIS A 127 3.55 6.71 27.30
CA HIS A 127 3.63 8.07 26.78
C HIS A 127 4.57 8.92 27.63
N ILE A 128 5.52 9.60 26.99
CA ILE A 128 6.44 10.55 27.62
C ILE A 128 6.29 11.89 26.94
N LEU A 129 6.12 12.93 27.73
CA LEU A 129 6.13 14.31 27.29
C LEU A 129 6.93 15.13 28.32
N THR A 130 8.01 15.77 27.88
CA THR A 130 8.81 16.65 28.75
C THR A 130 8.05 17.94 29.04
N LYS A 131 8.37 18.60 30.18
CA LYS A 131 7.69 19.84 30.62
C LYS A 131 7.84 20.98 29.60
N ASP A 132 8.99 21.04 28.94
CA ASP A 132 9.30 22.01 27.89
C ASP A 132 8.77 21.60 26.50
N LYS A 133 8.13 20.42 26.42
CA LYS A 133 7.55 19.84 25.20
C LYS A 133 8.58 19.57 24.08
N ILE A 134 9.87 19.61 24.39
CA ILE A 134 10.95 19.39 23.42
C ILE A 134 11.04 17.92 23.03
N PHE A 135 10.75 17.00 23.96
CA PHE A 135 10.80 15.55 23.69
C PHE A 135 9.46 14.90 23.95
N LYS A 136 9.01 14.13 22.95
CA LYS A 136 7.80 13.31 23.02
C LYS A 136 8.14 11.89 22.60
N MET A 137 7.59 10.90 23.28
CA MET A 137 7.77 9.49 22.92
C MET A 137 6.51 8.69 23.23
N ARG A 138 6.18 7.76 22.36
CA ARG A 138 5.21 6.70 22.58
C ARG A 138 5.85 5.36 22.32
N VAL A 139 5.63 4.39 23.18
CA VAL A 139 6.00 2.99 22.97
C VAL A 139 4.75 2.15 23.17
N ARG A 140 4.45 1.29 22.19
CA ARG A 140 3.26 0.45 22.18
C ARG A 140 3.62 -1.00 21.87
N PRO A 141 3.19 -2.00 22.65
CA PRO A 141 3.29 -3.39 22.27
C PRO A 141 2.33 -3.70 21.12
N ILE A 142 2.69 -4.69 20.31
CA ILE A 142 1.89 -5.23 19.22
C ILE A 142 1.73 -6.71 19.47
N LEU A 143 0.49 -7.19 19.57
CA LEU A 143 0.18 -8.59 19.83
C LEU A 143 -1.08 -8.97 19.04
N GLY A 144 -1.15 -10.21 18.57
CA GLY A 144 -2.39 -10.68 18.01
C GLY A 144 -2.39 -12.16 17.63
N MET A 145 -3.59 -12.66 17.44
CA MET A 145 -3.83 -14.01 17.00
C MET A 145 -5.14 -14.08 16.23
N ASP A 146 -5.10 -14.72 15.06
CA ASP A 146 -6.26 -15.07 14.24
C ASP A 146 -6.35 -16.57 14.05
N LEU A 147 -7.57 -17.07 14.14
CA LEU A 147 -7.93 -18.44 13.84
C LEU A 147 -8.90 -18.45 12.66
N SER A 148 -8.59 -19.22 11.64
CA SER A 148 -9.44 -19.39 10.45
C SER A 148 -9.71 -20.86 10.22
N TYR A 149 -10.96 -21.22 9.99
CA TYR A 149 -11.38 -22.59 9.75
C TYR A 149 -12.24 -22.67 8.49
N ASN A 150 -11.90 -23.62 7.62
CA ASN A 150 -12.72 -23.97 6.46
C ASN A 150 -12.62 -25.49 6.16
N LYS A 151 -13.12 -25.92 4.99
CA LYS A 151 -13.10 -27.34 4.57
C LYS A 151 -11.69 -27.95 4.47
N HIS A 152 -10.64 -27.14 4.39
CA HIS A 152 -9.24 -27.59 4.32
C HIS A 152 -8.56 -27.66 5.70
N GLY A 153 -9.25 -27.26 6.77
CA GLY A 153 -8.78 -27.34 8.14
C GLY A 153 -8.62 -26.01 8.85
N LEU A 154 -7.89 -26.03 9.96
CA LEU A 154 -7.61 -24.88 10.81
C LEU A 154 -6.29 -24.23 10.40
N LEU A 155 -6.33 -22.90 10.26
CA LEU A 155 -5.20 -22.04 10.06
C LEU A 155 -5.10 -21.07 11.23
N MET A 156 -3.91 -20.92 11.80
CA MET A 156 -3.62 -19.96 12.86
C MET A 156 -2.54 -18.98 12.40
N HIS A 157 -2.81 -17.71 12.55
CA HIS A 157 -1.85 -16.63 12.41
C HIS A 157 -1.66 -15.96 13.77
N ARG A 158 -0.42 -15.81 14.20
CA ARG A 158 -0.05 -15.11 15.42
C ARG A 158 1.06 -14.12 15.13
N TRP A 159 1.05 -13.02 15.85
CA TRP A 159 2.12 -12.02 15.76
C TRP A 159 2.38 -11.35 17.09
N TYR A 160 3.59 -10.87 17.24
CA TYR A 160 4.01 -10.07 18.37
C TYR A 160 5.10 -9.08 17.95
N GLY A 161 5.19 -7.97 18.68
CA GLY A 161 6.13 -6.93 18.35
C GLY A 161 6.00 -5.69 19.22
N ALA A 162 6.56 -4.60 18.73
CA ALA A 162 6.48 -3.31 19.38
C ALA A 162 6.62 -2.18 18.36
N GLU A 163 6.05 -1.04 18.71
CA GLU A 163 6.17 0.23 18.01
C GLU A 163 6.77 1.28 18.93
N ILE A 164 7.70 2.07 18.40
CA ILE A 164 8.24 3.26 19.06
C ILE A 164 8.09 4.46 18.15
N GLN A 165 7.70 5.58 18.71
CA GLN A 165 7.57 6.87 18.01
C GLN A 165 8.16 7.95 18.90
N MET A 166 9.02 8.79 18.32
CA MET A 166 9.71 9.89 19.03
C MET A 166 9.67 11.16 18.20
N ASP A 167 9.47 12.28 18.86
CA ASP A 167 9.62 13.60 18.28
C ASP A 167 10.55 14.43 19.14
N ILE A 168 11.51 15.10 18.51
CA ILE A 168 12.57 15.87 19.18
C ILE A 168 12.57 17.29 18.62
N ALA A 169 12.43 18.24 19.52
CA ALA A 169 12.52 19.69 19.28
C ALA A 169 11.58 20.20 18.16
N HIS A 170 10.49 19.47 17.87
CA HIS A 170 9.55 19.77 16.78
C HIS A 170 10.19 19.89 15.40
N HIS A 171 11.30 19.17 15.18
CA HIS A 171 12.03 19.16 13.91
C HIS A 171 12.50 17.78 13.47
N VAL A 172 12.62 16.83 14.39
CA VAL A 172 13.14 15.50 14.13
C VAL A 172 12.14 14.45 14.62
N SER A 173 11.61 13.67 13.70
CA SER A 173 10.79 12.51 14.03
C SER A 173 11.56 11.23 13.78
N ILE A 174 11.49 10.30 14.72
CA ILE A 174 12.06 8.95 14.63
C ILE A 174 10.97 7.95 14.98
N TRP A 175 10.82 6.92 14.19
CA TRP A 175 9.87 5.84 14.48
C TRP A 175 10.42 4.48 14.06
N GLY A 176 9.91 3.45 14.69
CA GLY A 176 10.25 2.09 14.35
C GLY A 176 9.16 1.13 14.80
N THR A 177 8.89 0.14 13.98
CA THR A 177 7.97 -0.97 14.26
C THR A 177 8.63 -2.27 13.86
N ILE A 178 8.54 -3.24 14.73
CA ILE A 178 8.92 -4.61 14.43
C ILE A 178 7.74 -5.52 14.78
N ARG A 179 7.36 -6.39 13.85
CA ARG A 179 6.32 -7.39 14.04
C ARG A 179 6.79 -8.72 13.48
N ASP A 180 6.92 -9.71 14.35
CA ASP A 180 7.21 -11.08 13.96
C ASP A 180 5.91 -11.86 13.83
N ASN A 181 5.75 -12.57 12.72
CA ASN A 181 4.51 -13.24 12.33
C ASN A 181 4.79 -14.73 12.12
N SER A 182 3.88 -15.56 12.56
CA SER A 182 3.94 -16.99 12.36
C SER A 182 2.60 -17.54 11.90
N TRP A 183 2.63 -18.31 10.82
CA TRP A 183 1.49 -19.06 10.32
C TRP A 183 1.67 -20.54 10.58
N SER A 184 0.60 -21.20 11.07
CA SER A 184 0.60 -22.65 11.29
C SER A 184 -0.79 -23.23 10.99
N GLY A 185 -0.84 -24.51 10.61
CA GLY A 185 -2.12 -25.19 10.39
C GLY A 185 -2.05 -26.28 9.32
N GLN A 186 -3.20 -26.87 9.03
CA GLN A 186 -3.36 -27.92 8.04
C GLN A 186 -3.62 -27.33 6.65
N GLY A 187 -3.04 -27.93 5.60
CA GLY A 187 -3.24 -27.49 4.22
C GLY A 187 -2.50 -26.20 3.84
N ILE A 188 -1.61 -25.75 4.69
CA ILE A 188 -0.73 -24.62 4.39
C ILE A 188 0.47 -25.14 3.64
N GLU A 189 0.57 -24.75 2.39
CA GLU A 189 1.81 -24.85 1.65
C GLU A 189 2.45 -23.47 1.67
N GLY A 190 3.52 -23.33 2.43
CA GLY A 190 4.32 -22.15 2.72
C GLY A 190 4.14 -20.93 1.82
N SER A 191 4.97 -20.81 0.79
CA SER A 191 4.98 -19.64 -0.12
C SER A 191 3.64 -19.32 -0.82
N ARG A 192 2.68 -20.25 -0.82
CA ARG A 192 1.39 -20.07 -1.47
C ARG A 192 0.41 -19.19 -0.69
N ILE A 193 0.62 -19.01 0.61
CA ILE A 193 -0.21 -18.10 1.44
C ILE A 193 0.03 -16.64 1.05
N THR A 194 1.23 -16.31 0.62
CA THR A 194 1.65 -14.95 0.29
C THR A 194 1.47 -14.57 -1.18
N LYS A 195 0.69 -15.35 -1.95
CA LYS A 195 0.45 -15.04 -3.35
C LYS A 195 -0.29 -13.72 -3.54
N PRO A 196 0.19 -12.83 -4.44
CA PRO A 196 -0.28 -11.45 -4.54
C PRO A 196 -1.77 -11.30 -4.84
N LEU A 197 -2.36 -12.20 -5.63
CA LEU A 197 -3.75 -12.08 -6.08
C LEU A 197 -4.78 -12.51 -5.04
N TYR A 198 -4.34 -13.05 -3.91
CA TYR A 198 -5.30 -13.65 -3.02
C TYR A 198 -5.35 -13.04 -1.63
N LEU A 199 -4.22 -12.70 -1.08
CA LEU A 199 -4.13 -12.20 0.28
C LEU A 199 -3.89 -10.70 0.26
N ASN A 200 -4.96 -9.95 -0.02
CA ASN A 200 -4.96 -8.49 -0.07
C ASN A 200 -4.48 -7.84 1.22
N ASN A 201 -4.57 -8.54 2.34
CA ASN A 201 -4.26 -8.03 3.67
C ASN A 201 -2.87 -8.45 4.16
N LEU A 202 -2.22 -9.42 3.51
CA LEU A 202 -0.88 -9.81 3.90
C LEU A 202 0.15 -8.98 3.12
N PRO A 203 1.05 -8.35 3.84
CA PRO A 203 2.18 -7.68 3.21
C PRO A 203 3.01 -8.68 2.40
N GLY A 204 3.42 -8.25 1.21
CA GLY A 204 4.41 -8.97 0.43
C GLY A 204 5.73 -9.01 1.18
N VAL A 205 5.92 -9.93 2.08
CA VAL A 205 7.12 -10.13 2.88
C VAL A 205 7.80 -11.41 2.50
N GLN A 206 9.09 -11.48 2.75
CA GLN A 206 9.83 -12.70 2.57
C GLN A 206 9.40 -13.72 3.64
N TYR A 207 8.92 -14.85 3.18
CA TYR A 207 8.37 -15.92 4.00
C TYR A 207 9.37 -17.07 4.10
N LYS A 208 9.62 -17.54 5.33
CA LYS A 208 10.40 -18.75 5.58
C LYS A 208 9.46 -19.92 5.79
N GLU A 209 9.57 -20.93 4.96
CA GLU A 209 8.83 -22.17 5.12
C GLU A 209 9.34 -22.96 6.34
N ALA A 210 8.40 -23.53 7.09
CA ALA A 210 8.64 -24.49 8.15
C ALA A 210 7.71 -25.70 7.96
N ASN A 211 8.02 -26.84 8.60
CA ASN A 211 7.24 -28.07 8.46
C ASN A 211 5.76 -27.96 8.86
N TYR A 212 5.40 -26.91 9.62
CA TYR A 212 4.06 -26.68 10.17
C TYR A 212 3.42 -25.38 9.67
N GLY A 213 4.06 -24.65 8.76
CA GLY A 213 3.62 -23.36 8.29
C GLY A 213 4.80 -22.49 7.87
N GLY A 214 4.91 -21.28 8.38
CA GLY A 214 6.04 -20.42 8.13
C GLY A 214 6.04 -19.13 8.91
N ASP A 215 7.18 -18.49 8.92
CA ASP A 215 7.45 -17.29 9.68
C ASP A 215 7.90 -16.15 8.75
N PHE A 216 7.50 -14.94 9.07
CA PHE A 216 8.00 -13.74 8.42
C PHE A 216 8.00 -12.55 9.38
N SER A 217 8.93 -11.63 9.19
CA SER A 217 9.02 -10.42 9.99
C SER A 217 8.68 -9.21 9.14
N ASP A 218 7.88 -8.29 9.69
CA ASP A 218 7.63 -6.97 9.12
C ASP A 218 8.28 -5.92 10.03
N SER A 219 9.29 -5.24 9.51
CA SER A 219 9.98 -4.15 10.20
C SER A 219 9.86 -2.88 9.37
N ARG A 220 9.46 -1.79 10.01
CA ARG A 220 9.34 -0.47 9.39
C ARG A 220 9.98 0.55 10.29
N GLY A 221 10.28 1.70 9.76
CA GLY A 221 10.81 2.79 10.55
C GLY A 221 11.54 3.81 9.70
N GLY A 222 11.90 4.91 10.34
CA GLY A 222 12.57 5.98 9.66
C GLY A 222 12.95 7.14 10.56
N LEU A 223 13.60 8.08 9.91
CA LEU A 223 13.97 9.38 10.45
C LEU A 223 13.53 10.44 9.47
N SER A 224 12.87 11.48 9.95
CA SER A 224 12.43 12.61 9.16
C SER A 224 12.84 13.93 9.83
N LEU A 225 13.38 14.81 9.02
CA LEU A 225 13.58 16.22 9.36
C LEU A 225 12.43 17.01 8.75
N TYR A 226 11.81 17.89 9.53
CA TYR A 226 10.65 18.63 9.08
C TYR A 226 10.62 20.08 9.55
N ALA A 227 9.92 20.91 8.79
CA ALA A 227 9.70 22.31 9.08
C ALA A 227 8.36 22.77 8.46
N TRP A 228 8.04 24.05 8.54
CA TRP A 228 6.83 24.66 8.01
C TRP A 228 6.59 24.42 6.50
N TRP A 229 7.63 24.20 5.73
CA TRP A 229 7.56 23.96 4.28
C TRP A 229 7.29 22.49 3.90
N GLY A 230 7.52 21.54 4.80
CA GLY A 230 7.41 20.11 4.53
C GLY A 230 8.44 19.26 5.28
N SER A 231 8.85 18.16 4.69
CA SER A 231 9.80 17.22 5.30
C SER A 231 10.71 16.55 4.28
N ILE A 232 11.88 16.13 4.77
CA ILE A 232 12.78 15.21 4.08
C ILE A 232 13.09 14.05 5.03
N GLY A 233 13.11 12.82 4.53
CA GLY A 233 13.33 11.65 5.38
C GLY A 233 13.97 10.49 4.68
N VAL A 234 14.46 9.56 5.49
CA VAL A 234 14.89 8.22 5.08
C VAL A 234 14.05 7.24 5.88
N GLN A 235 13.33 6.35 5.17
CA GLN A 235 12.40 5.45 5.82
C GLN A 235 12.26 4.13 5.08
N ARG A 236 11.80 3.12 5.78
CA ARG A 236 11.28 1.89 5.23
C ARG A 236 9.80 1.83 5.57
N GLU A 237 8.94 2.05 4.57
CA GLU A 237 7.50 2.17 4.79
C GLU A 237 6.72 1.68 3.57
N ARG A 238 5.42 1.43 3.77
CA ARG A 238 4.44 1.24 2.70
C ARG A 238 3.82 2.57 2.36
N ILE A 239 3.69 2.84 1.07
CA ILE A 239 3.05 4.05 0.57
C ILE A 239 1.95 3.68 -0.42
N GLN A 240 0.90 4.50 -0.43
CA GLN A 240 -0.17 4.42 -1.41
C GLN A 240 -0.35 5.78 -2.08
N TRP A 241 -0.38 5.77 -3.39
CA TRP A 241 -0.75 6.93 -4.21
C TRP A 241 -2.00 6.63 -5.02
N GLY A 242 -2.91 7.59 -5.06
CA GLY A 242 -4.25 7.46 -5.63
C GLY A 242 -5.34 7.39 -4.56
N ASP A 243 -6.53 7.82 -4.92
CA ASP A 243 -7.68 8.00 -4.03
C ASP A 243 -8.42 6.71 -3.65
N ALA A 244 -7.98 5.55 -4.18
CA ALA A 244 -8.63 4.27 -3.96
C ALA A 244 -8.71 3.89 -2.47
N GLN A 245 -9.83 3.28 -2.09
CA GLN A 245 -10.08 2.77 -0.74
C GLN A 245 -9.75 1.28 -0.63
N HIS A 246 -9.97 0.52 -1.70
CA HIS A 246 -9.66 -0.91 -1.73
C HIS A 246 -8.22 -1.17 -2.21
N CYS A 247 -7.90 -0.81 -3.46
CA CYS A 247 -6.55 -0.98 -3.99
C CYS A 247 -6.23 0.01 -5.11
N SER A 248 -5.20 0.83 -4.93
CA SER A 248 -4.81 1.81 -5.95
C SER A 248 -4.17 1.15 -7.18
N ASN A 249 -4.47 1.69 -8.36
CA ASN A 249 -3.84 1.31 -9.61
C ASN A 249 -2.58 2.13 -9.94
N ILE A 250 -2.26 3.15 -9.14
CA ILE A 250 -1.03 3.95 -9.28
C ILE A 250 0.08 3.31 -8.44
N LEU A 251 -0.05 3.38 -7.12
CA LEU A 251 0.85 2.75 -6.17
C LEU A 251 0.02 2.26 -4.99
N SER A 252 0.02 0.95 -4.74
CA SER A 252 -0.79 0.34 -3.71
C SER A 252 0.03 -0.06 -2.49
N ALA A 253 -0.59 -0.02 -1.30
CA ALA A 253 0.02 -0.47 -0.06
C ALA A 253 0.10 -2.00 0.09
N HIS A 254 -0.35 -2.76 -0.92
CA HIS A 254 -0.24 -4.23 -0.92
C HIS A 254 1.19 -4.74 -1.13
N ASN A 255 2.12 -3.84 -1.45
CA ASN A 255 3.53 -4.16 -1.58
C ASN A 255 4.22 -4.22 -0.22
N PRO A 256 5.33 -4.97 -0.10
CA PRO A 256 6.19 -4.90 1.07
C PRO A 256 6.70 -3.48 1.29
N ALA A 257 6.94 -3.13 2.55
CA ALA A 257 7.63 -1.91 2.89
C ALA A 257 9.04 -1.89 2.26
N VAL A 258 9.40 -0.80 1.61
CA VAL A 258 10.69 -0.64 0.93
C VAL A 258 11.49 0.54 1.50
N PRO A 259 12.83 0.43 1.56
CA PRO A 259 13.68 1.56 1.91
C PRO A 259 13.56 2.67 0.88
N MET A 260 13.44 3.91 1.34
CA MET A 260 13.32 5.07 0.45
C MET A 260 13.83 6.36 1.10
N VAL A 261 14.25 7.28 0.26
CA VAL A 261 14.40 8.71 0.61
C VAL A 261 13.13 9.41 0.15
N THR A 262 12.58 10.27 0.98
CA THR A 262 11.33 11.00 0.71
C THR A 262 11.53 12.50 0.82
N LEU A 263 10.80 13.25 0.01
CA LEU A 263 10.63 14.70 0.12
C LEU A 263 9.15 15.03 -0.03
N GLN A 264 8.61 15.72 0.96
CA GLN A 264 7.24 16.25 0.90
C GLN A 264 7.28 17.75 1.08
N LEU A 265 6.66 18.50 0.18
CA LEU A 265 6.50 19.94 0.27
C LEU A 265 5.03 20.31 0.43
N THR A 266 4.70 21.05 1.47
CA THR A 266 3.35 21.53 1.78
C THR A 266 3.35 23.02 2.10
N PRO A 267 3.79 23.87 1.16
CA PRO A 267 4.00 25.31 1.41
C PRO A 267 2.68 26.07 1.65
N CYS A 268 1.56 25.52 1.21
CA CYS A 268 0.24 26.08 1.39
C CYS A 268 -0.85 24.99 1.38
N ARG A 269 -2.06 25.34 1.85
CA ARG A 269 -3.16 24.37 2.03
C ARG A 269 -3.72 23.77 0.75
N TRP A 270 -3.54 24.43 -0.39
CA TRP A 270 -4.09 24.00 -1.66
C TRP A 270 -3.08 23.27 -2.55
N PHE A 271 -1.81 23.14 -2.13
CA PHE A 271 -0.75 22.50 -2.90
C PHE A 271 0.10 21.59 -2.03
N GLN A 272 0.36 20.38 -2.54
CA GLN A 272 1.32 19.43 -1.99
C GLN A 272 2.15 18.83 -3.11
N PHE A 273 3.43 18.63 -2.85
CA PHE A 273 4.34 17.92 -3.73
C PHE A 273 5.00 16.80 -2.94
N ASP A 274 5.00 15.61 -3.51
CA ASP A 274 5.60 14.42 -2.93
C ASP A 274 6.58 13.80 -3.91
N TYR A 275 7.71 13.39 -3.39
CA TYR A 275 8.75 12.68 -4.12
C TYR A 275 9.30 11.56 -3.24
N PHE A 276 9.63 10.43 -3.87
CA PHE A 276 10.45 9.42 -3.24
C PHE A 276 11.44 8.80 -4.24
N HIS A 277 12.53 8.28 -3.68
CA HIS A 277 13.47 7.40 -4.36
C HIS A 277 13.65 6.14 -3.53
N ALA A 278 13.25 4.97 -4.09
CA ALA A 278 13.18 3.70 -3.39
C ALA A 278 14.15 2.67 -3.94
N TRP A 279 14.64 1.80 -3.06
CA TRP A 279 15.37 0.57 -3.36
C TRP A 279 14.38 -0.59 -3.35
N LEU A 280 14.17 -1.21 -4.51
CA LEU A 280 13.17 -2.26 -4.66
C LEU A 280 13.83 -3.65 -4.57
N PRO A 281 13.30 -4.58 -3.77
CA PRO A 281 13.68 -5.98 -3.88
C PRO A 281 13.38 -6.51 -5.29
N SER A 282 14.35 -7.20 -5.89
CA SER A 282 14.18 -7.89 -7.16
C SER A 282 14.28 -9.41 -6.96
N ASN A 283 13.48 -10.16 -7.69
CA ASN A 283 13.58 -11.62 -7.80
C ASN A 283 14.26 -12.08 -9.10
N VAL A 284 14.71 -11.14 -9.93
CA VAL A 284 15.53 -11.43 -11.11
C VAL A 284 16.98 -11.52 -10.68
N LEU A 285 17.63 -12.63 -11.01
CA LEU A 285 19.03 -12.86 -10.64
C LEU A 285 19.98 -12.14 -11.61
N ASP A 286 21.00 -11.50 -11.05
CA ASP A 286 22.13 -10.98 -11.82
C ASP A 286 23.17 -12.07 -12.01
N THR A 287 23.20 -12.68 -13.20
CA THR A 287 24.12 -13.75 -13.52
C THR A 287 25.57 -13.27 -13.69
N THR A 288 25.82 -11.98 -13.74
CA THR A 288 27.17 -11.39 -13.83
C THR A 288 27.81 -11.21 -12.45
N TYR A 289 27.03 -11.35 -11.38
CA TYR A 289 27.50 -11.19 -10.02
C TYR A 289 27.11 -12.39 -9.15
N TYR A 290 28.09 -13.26 -8.91
CA TYR A 290 27.91 -14.47 -8.11
C TYR A 290 29.03 -14.62 -7.09
N TYR A 291 28.76 -15.40 -6.05
CA TYR A 291 29.76 -15.87 -5.10
C TYR A 291 29.64 -17.40 -4.94
N THR A 292 30.76 -18.03 -4.66
CA THR A 292 30.83 -19.46 -4.44
C THR A 292 30.88 -19.75 -2.94
N GLU A 293 30.08 -20.69 -2.50
CA GLU A 293 30.06 -21.18 -1.13
C GLU A 293 30.45 -22.65 -1.11
N ARG A 294 31.36 -23.00 -0.23
CA ARG A 294 31.72 -24.40 -0.03
C ARG A 294 30.62 -25.08 0.79
N TYR A 295 29.85 -25.94 0.16
CA TYR A 295 28.66 -26.53 0.77
C TYR A 295 28.97 -27.84 1.52
N LYS A 296 29.90 -28.66 0.97
CA LYS A 296 30.47 -29.90 1.55
C LYS A 296 31.91 -30.02 1.08
N GLU A 297 32.64 -31.03 1.60
CA GLU A 297 34.08 -31.16 1.32
C GLU A 297 34.44 -31.11 -0.18
N ASP A 298 33.53 -31.52 -1.08
CA ASP A 298 33.76 -31.54 -2.54
C ASP A 298 32.70 -30.82 -3.40
N GLU A 299 31.72 -30.14 -2.79
CA GLU A 299 30.65 -29.46 -3.53
C GLU A 299 30.73 -27.93 -3.38
N THR A 300 30.87 -27.24 -4.52
CA THR A 300 30.79 -25.77 -4.59
C THR A 300 29.41 -25.34 -5.06
N LYS A 301 28.70 -24.59 -4.22
CA LYS A 301 27.42 -23.96 -4.60
C LYS A 301 27.68 -22.56 -5.14
N ILE A 302 27.14 -22.29 -6.33
CA ILE A 302 27.15 -20.95 -6.92
C ILE A 302 25.88 -20.24 -6.50
N ASN A 303 26.02 -19.11 -5.82
CA ASN A 303 24.91 -18.26 -5.41
C ASN A 303 24.94 -16.95 -6.22
N TYR A 304 23.85 -16.68 -6.94
CA TYR A 304 23.66 -15.43 -7.67
C TYR A 304 22.98 -14.39 -6.75
N ARG A 305 23.32 -13.12 -6.97
CA ARG A 305 22.62 -12.02 -6.27
C ARG A 305 21.41 -11.55 -7.09
N PRO A 306 20.34 -11.08 -6.43
CA PRO A 306 19.28 -10.35 -7.11
C PRO A 306 19.84 -9.09 -7.80
N ALA A 307 19.35 -8.80 -8.99
CA ALA A 307 19.69 -7.58 -9.72
C ALA A 307 19.25 -6.34 -8.92
N ASN A 308 20.06 -5.30 -8.91
CA ASN A 308 19.68 -4.03 -8.31
C ASN A 308 18.52 -3.40 -9.06
N LYS A 309 17.54 -2.92 -8.33
CA LYS A 309 16.34 -2.30 -8.86
C LYS A 309 15.95 -1.09 -8.03
N PHE A 310 15.57 -0.02 -8.68
CA PHE A 310 15.25 1.25 -8.06
C PHE A 310 14.00 1.86 -8.67
N MET A 311 13.38 2.79 -7.95
CA MET A 311 12.28 3.59 -8.45
C MET A 311 12.40 5.02 -7.95
N ALA A 312 12.23 5.98 -8.84
CA ALA A 312 11.98 7.36 -8.48
C ALA A 312 10.57 7.75 -8.91
N ALA A 313 9.88 8.52 -8.10
CA ALA A 313 8.53 8.98 -8.42
C ALA A 313 8.24 10.35 -7.81
N ASN A 314 7.43 11.14 -8.50
CA ASN A 314 6.91 12.41 -7.99
C ASN A 314 5.42 12.56 -8.25
N MET A 315 4.75 13.33 -7.40
CA MET A 315 3.34 13.67 -7.56
C MET A 315 3.06 15.09 -7.08
N PHE A 316 2.32 15.83 -7.89
CA PHE A 316 1.81 17.17 -7.60
C PHE A 316 0.33 17.04 -7.30
N THR A 317 -0.11 17.51 -6.14
CA THR A 317 -1.51 17.50 -5.72
C THR A 317 -2.00 18.93 -5.52
N PHE A 318 -3.14 19.24 -6.12
CA PHE A 318 -3.81 20.53 -6.05
C PHE A 318 -5.21 20.37 -5.45
N MET A 319 -5.50 21.19 -4.46
CA MET A 319 -6.78 21.25 -3.75
C MET A 319 -7.32 22.69 -3.80
N PRO A 320 -7.65 23.22 -4.99
CA PRO A 320 -7.98 24.65 -5.18
C PRO A 320 -9.22 25.08 -4.40
N ILE A 321 -10.15 24.17 -4.21
CA ILE A 321 -11.37 24.34 -3.42
C ILE A 321 -11.68 23.08 -2.64
N LYS A 322 -12.49 23.18 -1.59
CA LYS A 322 -12.83 22.07 -0.68
C LYS A 322 -13.56 20.87 -1.32
N TYR A 323 -13.98 20.99 -2.58
CA TYR A 323 -14.76 19.97 -3.28
C TYR A 323 -13.98 19.22 -4.36
N ILE A 324 -12.80 19.72 -4.73
CA ILE A 324 -12.01 19.17 -5.84
C ILE A 324 -10.57 19.01 -5.41
N GLN A 325 -10.04 17.83 -5.68
CA GLN A 325 -8.63 17.49 -5.60
C GLN A 325 -8.20 16.91 -6.94
N PHE A 326 -7.05 17.32 -7.41
CA PHE A 326 -6.45 16.83 -8.64
C PHE A 326 -4.96 16.57 -8.41
N SER A 327 -4.48 15.39 -8.82
CA SER A 327 -3.08 15.00 -8.70
C SER A 327 -2.57 14.48 -10.04
N PHE A 328 -1.32 14.77 -10.34
CA PHE A 328 -0.61 14.16 -11.47
C PHE A 328 0.86 13.98 -11.12
N GLY A 329 1.49 13.02 -11.76
CA GLY A 329 2.88 12.70 -11.51
C GLY A 329 3.47 11.73 -12.52
N ASN A 330 4.71 11.39 -12.28
CA ASN A 330 5.41 10.39 -13.08
C ASN A 330 6.39 9.59 -12.23
N SER A 331 6.76 8.42 -12.73
CA SER A 331 7.74 7.55 -12.11
C SER A 331 8.66 6.92 -13.14
N ILE A 332 9.74 6.36 -12.66
CA ILE A 332 10.66 5.54 -13.43
C ILE A 332 11.14 4.36 -12.57
N VAL A 333 11.01 3.16 -13.11
CA VAL A 333 11.66 1.96 -12.58
C VAL A 333 12.91 1.71 -13.41
N TYR A 334 14.05 1.58 -12.74
CA TYR A 334 15.32 1.36 -13.42
C TYR A 334 16.18 0.32 -12.71
N ALA A 335 17.03 -0.35 -13.48
CA ALA A 335 17.90 -1.40 -13.01
C ALA A 335 19.32 -1.12 -13.51
N GLU A 336 20.14 -0.55 -12.64
CA GLU A 336 21.53 -0.25 -12.90
C GLU A 336 22.42 -0.76 -11.76
N ARG A 337 23.71 -0.84 -12.00
CA ARG A 337 24.66 -1.29 -10.98
C ARG A 337 24.64 -0.41 -9.73
N ASN A 338 24.45 0.89 -9.92
CA ASN A 338 24.42 1.90 -8.86
C ASN A 338 23.20 2.81 -9.06
N VAL A 339 22.87 3.55 -8.01
CA VAL A 339 21.84 4.58 -8.05
C VAL A 339 22.20 5.65 -9.07
N GLN A 340 21.28 6.00 -9.95
CA GLN A 340 21.47 7.07 -10.93
C GLN A 340 21.15 8.44 -10.33
N ALA A 341 22.17 9.26 -10.15
CA ALA A 341 22.05 10.56 -9.48
C ALA A 341 21.05 11.53 -10.16
N ALA A 342 20.86 11.42 -11.49
CA ALA A 342 19.92 12.27 -12.20
C ALA A 342 18.47 12.06 -11.74
N TYR A 343 18.11 10.87 -11.26
CA TYR A 343 16.77 10.59 -10.77
C TYR A 343 16.51 11.11 -9.35
N PHE A 344 17.51 11.70 -8.69
CA PHE A 344 17.30 12.49 -7.47
C PHE A 344 16.82 13.92 -7.74
N ILE A 345 16.62 14.33 -8.99
CA ILE A 345 15.98 15.60 -9.31
C ILE A 345 14.46 15.43 -9.08
N PRO A 346 13.87 15.96 -7.99
CA PRO A 346 12.54 15.58 -7.55
C PRO A 346 11.43 15.99 -8.54
N ILE A 347 11.61 17.14 -9.21
CA ILE A 347 10.61 17.73 -10.13
C ILE A 347 10.78 17.25 -11.57
N ALA A 348 11.66 16.30 -11.83
CA ALA A 348 11.97 15.88 -13.18
C ALA A 348 10.80 15.13 -13.84
N PHE A 349 10.68 15.30 -15.15
CA PHE A 349 9.95 14.37 -16.00
C PHE A 349 10.90 13.26 -16.42
N TYR A 350 10.83 12.14 -15.73
CA TYR A 350 11.85 11.07 -15.78
C TYR A 350 12.03 10.47 -17.18
N LYS A 351 10.96 10.37 -17.96
CA LYS A 351 11.06 9.88 -19.34
C LYS A 351 12.01 10.73 -20.20
N SER A 352 12.00 12.04 -20.03
CA SER A 352 12.92 12.94 -20.76
C SER A 352 14.35 12.78 -20.29
N LEU A 353 14.55 12.60 -18.98
CA LEU A 353 15.88 12.34 -18.42
C LEU A 353 16.44 11.00 -18.92
N ASP A 354 15.62 9.95 -18.90
CA ASP A 354 16.00 8.64 -19.40
C ASP A 354 16.45 8.70 -20.87
N HIS A 355 15.66 9.33 -21.73
CA HIS A 355 16.01 9.52 -23.13
C HIS A 355 17.33 10.32 -23.31
N LEU A 356 17.63 11.27 -22.43
CA LEU A 356 18.88 12.02 -22.47
C LEU A 356 20.06 11.12 -22.10
N LEU A 357 19.91 10.30 -21.06
CA LEU A 357 20.97 9.44 -20.53
C LEU A 357 21.25 8.22 -21.41
N THR A 358 20.23 7.70 -22.09
CA THR A 358 20.33 6.48 -22.93
C THR A 358 20.55 6.77 -24.42
N LYS A 359 20.53 8.03 -24.84
CA LYS A 359 20.70 8.44 -26.24
C LYS A 359 22.04 7.96 -26.81
N GLY A 360 21.95 7.21 -27.94
CA GLY A 360 23.14 6.69 -28.63
C GLY A 360 23.65 5.33 -28.15
N VAL A 361 23.03 4.78 -27.11
CA VAL A 361 23.23 3.39 -26.67
C VAL A 361 22.08 2.56 -27.24
N ASN A 362 22.37 1.43 -27.89
CA ASN A 362 21.37 0.48 -28.40
C ASN A 362 20.69 -0.30 -27.23
N SER A 363 20.45 0.35 -26.11
CA SER A 363 19.76 -0.19 -24.96
C SER A 363 18.29 0.22 -24.98
N GLU A 364 17.42 -0.67 -24.57
CA GLU A 364 16.04 -0.30 -24.30
C GLU A 364 15.99 0.73 -23.18
N ASN A 365 15.07 1.70 -23.30
CA ASN A 365 14.86 2.70 -22.26
C ASN A 365 14.42 2.04 -20.94
N GLN A 366 14.70 2.69 -19.82
CA GLN A 366 14.16 2.33 -18.53
C GLN A 366 12.63 2.45 -18.53
N ASN A 367 11.96 1.79 -17.60
CA ASN A 367 10.50 1.77 -17.55
C ASN A 367 9.94 3.02 -16.87
N SER A 368 9.38 3.95 -17.64
CA SER A 368 8.82 5.22 -17.14
C SER A 368 7.30 5.26 -17.26
N GLN A 369 6.62 5.69 -16.21
CA GLN A 369 5.17 5.79 -16.12
C GLN A 369 4.73 7.23 -15.90
N ALA A 370 3.46 7.51 -16.25
CA ALA A 370 2.76 8.74 -15.90
C ALA A 370 1.39 8.40 -15.32
N PHE A 371 0.89 9.22 -14.40
CA PHE A 371 -0.39 8.96 -13.75
C PHE A 371 -1.09 10.24 -13.33
N THR A 372 -2.39 10.11 -13.15
CA THR A 372 -3.24 11.20 -12.64
C THR A 372 -4.35 10.63 -11.76
N SER A 373 -4.80 11.43 -10.81
CA SER A 373 -5.92 11.12 -9.92
C SER A 373 -6.78 12.37 -9.73
N ILE A 374 -8.08 12.17 -9.67
CA ILE A 374 -9.05 13.22 -9.41
C ILE A 374 -10.07 12.75 -8.37
N SER A 375 -10.41 13.62 -7.44
CA SER A 375 -11.47 13.39 -6.48
C SER A 375 -12.38 14.62 -6.43
N VAL A 376 -13.68 14.38 -6.48
CA VAL A 376 -14.70 15.43 -6.41
C VAL A 376 -15.76 15.07 -5.39
N ARG A 377 -16.25 16.06 -4.67
CA ARG A 377 -17.37 15.94 -3.75
C ARG A 377 -18.53 16.80 -4.28
N PRO A 378 -19.38 16.26 -5.14
CA PRO A 378 -20.46 17.03 -5.77
C PRO A 378 -21.53 17.47 -4.78
N THR A 379 -21.75 16.70 -3.74
CA THR A 379 -22.69 17.01 -2.64
C THR A 379 -22.08 16.55 -1.32
N ASP A 380 -22.62 17.01 -0.20
CA ASP A 380 -22.33 16.40 1.10
C ASP A 380 -22.81 14.94 1.06
N HIS A 381 -22.08 14.05 1.73
CA HIS A 381 -22.31 12.60 1.77
C HIS A 381 -21.90 11.81 0.52
N LEU A 382 -21.45 12.44 -0.57
CA LEU A 382 -20.99 11.73 -1.78
C LEU A 382 -19.63 12.26 -2.24
N ARG A 383 -18.66 11.37 -2.34
CA ARG A 383 -17.36 11.60 -2.95
C ARG A 383 -17.18 10.64 -4.12
N LEU A 384 -16.78 11.17 -5.28
CA LEU A 384 -16.44 10.44 -6.48
C LEU A 384 -14.93 10.59 -6.73
N TYR A 385 -14.28 9.55 -7.17
CA TYR A 385 -12.87 9.61 -7.50
C TYR A 385 -12.51 8.70 -8.68
N GLY A 386 -11.40 9.02 -9.32
CA GLY A 386 -10.85 8.21 -10.39
C GLY A 386 -9.37 8.43 -10.55
N SER A 387 -8.69 7.43 -11.07
CA SER A 387 -7.26 7.49 -11.36
C SER A 387 -6.94 6.78 -12.68
N PHE A 388 -5.89 7.26 -13.31
CA PHE A 388 -5.42 6.77 -14.58
C PHE A 388 -3.90 6.58 -14.53
N PHE A 389 -3.43 5.39 -14.92
CA PHE A 389 -2.03 5.01 -14.95
C PHE A 389 -1.64 4.65 -16.38
N LEU A 390 -0.56 5.23 -16.86
CA LEU A 390 0.00 5.07 -18.19
C LEU A 390 1.38 4.44 -18.06
N ASP A 391 1.56 3.23 -18.54
CA ASP A 391 2.87 2.58 -18.62
C ASP A 391 3.60 3.01 -19.90
N GLU A 392 2.94 2.91 -21.04
CA GLU A 392 3.43 3.41 -22.32
C GLU A 392 2.28 4.08 -23.09
N PHE A 393 2.53 5.24 -23.69
CA PHE A 393 1.52 5.95 -24.44
C PHE A 393 2.01 6.37 -25.84
N LYS A 394 1.24 5.99 -26.86
CA LYS A 394 1.45 6.43 -28.25
C LYS A 394 0.14 6.96 -28.82
N PHE A 395 0.14 8.22 -29.27
CA PHE A 395 -1.04 8.83 -29.92
C PHE A 395 -1.51 8.03 -31.15
N ALA A 396 -0.58 7.40 -31.89
CA ALA A 396 -0.91 6.56 -33.03
C ALA A 396 -1.85 5.39 -32.68
N ARG A 397 -1.79 4.89 -31.43
CA ARG A 397 -2.65 3.80 -30.94
C ARG A 397 -4.07 4.24 -30.62
N LEU A 398 -4.36 5.54 -30.63
CA LEU A 398 -5.74 6.06 -30.47
C LEU A 398 -6.52 6.05 -31.80
N LYS A 399 -5.84 5.85 -32.93
CA LYS A 399 -6.51 5.81 -34.24
C LYS A 399 -7.30 4.50 -34.38
N PRO A 400 -8.57 4.52 -34.82
CA PRO A 400 -9.39 3.33 -34.99
C PRO A 400 -8.79 2.28 -35.93
N SER A 401 -7.93 2.71 -36.87
CA SER A 401 -7.22 1.82 -37.80
C SER A 401 -6.06 1.05 -37.17
N ASN A 402 -5.58 1.48 -35.99
CA ASN A 402 -4.50 0.79 -35.30
C ASN A 402 -5.09 -0.35 -34.43
N LYS A 403 -4.53 -1.54 -34.59
CA LYS A 403 -4.91 -2.72 -33.78
C LYS A 403 -4.22 -2.73 -32.40
N GLU A 404 -3.15 -1.96 -32.23
CA GLU A 404 -2.42 -1.86 -30.98
C GLU A 404 -3.19 -0.99 -29.98
N HIS A 405 -3.11 -1.32 -28.69
CA HIS A 405 -3.65 -0.50 -27.61
C HIS A 405 -2.53 0.06 -26.71
N ASN A 406 -2.83 1.12 -26.00
CA ASN A 406 -1.92 1.64 -24.98
C ASN A 406 -2.03 0.79 -23.70
N PRO A 407 -0.90 0.36 -23.11
CA PRO A 407 -0.86 -0.26 -21.78
C PRO A 407 -1.25 0.75 -20.71
N VAL A 408 -2.49 0.68 -20.27
CA VAL A 408 -3.07 1.62 -19.30
C VAL A 408 -3.86 0.88 -18.25
N SER A 409 -3.99 1.50 -17.09
CA SER A 409 -4.93 1.08 -16.05
C SER A 409 -5.77 2.26 -15.62
N TYR A 410 -7.05 2.05 -15.39
CA TYR A 410 -7.94 3.05 -14.81
C TYR A 410 -8.76 2.46 -13.69
N LEU A 411 -9.07 3.33 -12.73
CA LEU A 411 -9.92 3.04 -11.60
C LEU A 411 -10.93 4.17 -11.45
N VAL A 412 -12.17 3.81 -11.16
CA VAL A 412 -13.23 4.75 -10.77
C VAL A 412 -13.90 4.22 -9.52
N GLY A 413 -14.24 5.13 -8.61
CA GLY A 413 -14.88 4.74 -7.37
C GLY A 413 -15.75 5.85 -6.79
N PHE A 414 -16.52 5.47 -5.79
CA PHE A 414 -17.34 6.38 -5.01
C PHE A 414 -17.35 5.97 -3.54
N ASN A 415 -17.58 6.96 -2.69
CA ASN A 415 -17.86 6.79 -1.29
C ASN A 415 -19.09 7.63 -0.92
N TRP A 416 -20.08 6.96 -0.32
CA TRP A 416 -21.32 7.58 0.14
C TRP A 416 -21.48 7.28 1.64
N SER A 417 -21.63 8.31 2.48
CA SER A 417 -21.68 8.18 3.94
C SER A 417 -22.80 8.99 4.57
N GLY A 418 -23.27 8.52 5.73
CA GLY A 418 -24.12 9.30 6.63
C GLY A 418 -25.58 9.53 6.25
N TRP A 419 -26.00 9.22 5.02
CA TRP A 419 -27.37 9.36 4.54
C TRP A 419 -27.85 8.13 3.77
N PRO A 420 -29.09 7.65 3.93
CA PRO A 420 -30.13 8.14 4.85
C PRO A 420 -29.92 7.72 6.32
N VAL A 421 -29.00 6.80 6.59
CA VAL A 421 -28.74 6.26 7.94
C VAL A 421 -27.39 6.73 8.44
N LYS A 422 -27.37 7.39 9.60
CA LYS A 422 -26.13 7.82 10.25
C LYS A 422 -25.26 6.63 10.61
N GLY A 423 -23.96 6.72 10.28
CA GLY A 423 -23.00 5.63 10.50
C GLY A 423 -22.99 4.55 9.41
N LEU A 424 -23.85 4.66 8.40
CA LEU A 424 -23.83 3.81 7.22
C LEU A 424 -22.93 4.43 6.15
N ALA A 425 -22.07 3.63 5.52
CA ALA A 425 -21.27 4.02 4.35
C ALA A 425 -21.37 2.93 3.28
N LEU A 426 -21.50 3.36 2.03
CA LEU A 426 -21.43 2.51 0.85
C LEU A 426 -20.26 2.96 -0.01
N ARG A 427 -19.37 2.04 -0.35
CA ARG A 427 -18.20 2.27 -1.20
C ARG A 427 -18.26 1.33 -2.41
N GLY A 428 -17.79 1.82 -3.55
CA GLY A 428 -17.67 0.98 -4.73
C GLY A 428 -16.48 1.40 -5.57
N GLU A 429 -15.78 0.41 -6.12
CA GLU A 429 -14.65 0.61 -7.02
C GLU A 429 -14.74 -0.34 -8.21
N PHE A 430 -14.37 0.18 -9.37
CA PHE A 430 -14.15 -0.59 -10.56
C PHE A 430 -12.78 -0.27 -11.13
N MET A 431 -11.95 -1.29 -11.29
CA MET A 431 -10.62 -1.18 -11.90
C MET A 431 -10.53 -2.06 -13.14
N ARG A 432 -9.82 -1.57 -14.13
CA ARG A 432 -9.43 -2.34 -15.31
C ARG A 432 -8.03 -1.97 -15.76
N SER A 433 -7.20 -2.99 -16.01
CA SER A 433 -5.85 -2.85 -16.56
C SER A 433 -5.73 -3.62 -17.88
N TYR A 434 -5.12 -2.98 -18.88
CA TYR A 434 -4.92 -3.54 -20.21
C TYR A 434 -3.70 -4.48 -20.25
N ILE A 435 -3.59 -5.25 -21.32
CA ILE A 435 -2.43 -6.11 -21.60
C ILE A 435 -1.15 -5.27 -21.55
N ALA A 436 -0.10 -5.84 -20.98
CA ALA A 436 1.22 -5.23 -20.85
C ALA A 436 1.29 -3.99 -19.95
N CYS A 437 0.22 -3.61 -19.25
CA CYS A 437 0.27 -2.61 -18.19
C CYS A 437 1.03 -3.18 -16.98
N TYR A 438 1.96 -2.44 -16.43
CA TYR A 438 2.85 -2.83 -15.32
C TYR A 438 3.98 -3.81 -15.69
N THR A 439 4.10 -4.20 -16.93
CA THR A 439 5.12 -5.16 -17.41
C THR A 439 6.06 -4.48 -18.40
N HIS A 440 7.29 -4.98 -18.49
CA HIS A 440 8.31 -4.48 -19.40
C HIS A 440 8.97 -5.62 -20.17
N SER A 441 9.53 -5.34 -21.35
CA SER A 441 10.29 -6.32 -22.15
C SER A 441 11.50 -6.87 -21.39
N ILE A 442 12.10 -6.07 -20.51
CA ILE A 442 13.17 -6.46 -19.60
C ILE A 442 12.55 -6.72 -18.22
N LYS A 443 12.52 -7.98 -17.79
CA LYS A 443 11.79 -8.44 -16.60
C LYS A 443 12.12 -7.68 -15.31
N VAL A 444 13.38 -7.33 -15.09
CA VAL A 444 13.77 -6.56 -13.90
C VAL A 444 13.13 -5.18 -13.86
N LEU A 445 12.72 -4.63 -15.02
CA LEU A 445 12.07 -3.31 -15.12
C LEU A 445 10.54 -3.35 -14.96
N ASP A 446 9.92 -4.50 -14.74
CA ASP A 446 8.49 -4.58 -14.42
C ASP A 446 8.14 -3.65 -13.25
N TYR A 447 6.94 -3.12 -13.23
CA TYR A 447 6.43 -2.28 -12.13
C TYR A 447 6.08 -3.14 -10.90
N THR A 448 7.09 -3.81 -10.36
CA THR A 448 6.97 -4.78 -9.25
C THR A 448 8.02 -4.54 -8.16
N SER A 449 7.70 -4.98 -6.95
CA SER A 449 8.62 -5.07 -5.81
C SER A 449 8.47 -6.46 -5.21
N ASN A 450 9.56 -7.24 -5.14
CA ASN A 450 9.54 -8.63 -4.64
C ASN A 450 8.42 -9.49 -5.26
N SER A 451 8.28 -9.47 -6.58
CA SER A 451 7.24 -10.16 -7.37
C SER A 451 5.80 -9.59 -7.23
N TYR A 452 5.57 -8.63 -6.34
CA TYR A 452 4.26 -8.00 -6.17
C TYR A 452 4.12 -6.80 -7.11
N ASN A 453 2.99 -6.69 -7.80
CA ASN A 453 2.70 -5.51 -8.60
C ASN A 453 2.54 -4.29 -7.70
N MET A 454 3.28 -3.21 -7.97
CA MET A 454 3.21 -1.97 -7.19
C MET A 454 1.94 -1.16 -7.45
N GLY A 455 1.28 -1.35 -8.61
CA GLY A 455 -0.07 -0.86 -8.87
C GLY A 455 -1.13 -1.78 -8.26
N HIS A 456 -2.25 -1.94 -8.93
CA HIS A 456 -3.32 -2.83 -8.46
C HIS A 456 -2.85 -4.29 -8.43
N TYR A 457 -3.16 -5.03 -7.34
CA TYR A 457 -2.69 -6.41 -7.12
C TYR A 457 -3.05 -7.38 -8.27
N MET A 458 -4.09 -7.10 -9.01
CA MET A 458 -4.49 -7.92 -10.16
C MET A 458 -3.50 -7.89 -11.34
N GLY A 459 -2.61 -6.88 -11.40
CA GLY A 459 -1.65 -6.72 -12.50
C GLY A 459 -2.31 -6.40 -13.85
N ASP A 460 -1.67 -6.83 -14.94
CA ASP A 460 -2.12 -6.57 -16.31
C ASP A 460 -3.31 -7.45 -16.73
N ASN A 461 -3.97 -7.06 -17.81
CA ASN A 461 -5.10 -7.75 -18.45
C ASN A 461 -6.11 -8.30 -17.42
N ALA A 462 -6.62 -7.43 -16.57
CA ALA A 462 -7.45 -7.80 -15.44
C ALA A 462 -8.53 -6.75 -15.15
N GLN A 463 -9.54 -7.17 -14.43
CA GLN A 463 -10.54 -6.28 -13.86
C GLN A 463 -10.89 -6.69 -12.44
N SER A 464 -11.25 -5.69 -11.62
CA SER A 464 -11.71 -5.88 -10.25
C SER A 464 -12.95 -5.01 -10.02
N ILE A 465 -13.94 -5.58 -9.36
CA ILE A 465 -15.13 -4.89 -8.85
C ILE A 465 -15.12 -5.08 -7.35
N PHE A 466 -15.19 -4.00 -6.61
CA PHE A 466 -15.31 -4.00 -5.15
C PHE A 466 -16.52 -3.18 -4.73
N VAL A 467 -17.30 -3.72 -3.80
CA VAL A 467 -18.42 -3.01 -3.15
C VAL A 467 -18.39 -3.34 -1.67
N GLN A 468 -18.47 -2.32 -0.83
CA GLN A 468 -18.49 -2.45 0.63
C GLN A 468 -19.66 -1.68 1.22
N LEU A 469 -20.42 -2.33 2.07
CA LEU A 469 -21.39 -1.71 2.97
C LEU A 469 -20.81 -1.75 4.38
N ALA A 470 -20.54 -0.59 4.97
CA ALA A 470 -20.01 -0.47 6.33
C ALA A 470 -21.05 0.20 7.22
N TYR A 471 -21.26 -0.32 8.43
CA TYR A 471 -22.17 0.24 9.42
C TYR A 471 -21.52 0.35 10.79
N ARG A 472 -21.49 1.55 11.32
CA ARG A 472 -20.93 1.87 12.64
C ARG A 472 -22.03 2.39 13.57
N PRO A 473 -22.78 1.52 14.26
CA PRO A 473 -23.84 1.94 15.19
C PRO A 473 -23.30 2.64 16.43
N LEU A 474 -22.13 2.21 16.89
CA LEU A 474 -21.43 2.73 18.06
C LEU A 474 -19.96 2.99 17.71
N ARG A 475 -19.26 3.81 18.50
CA ARG A 475 -17.84 4.06 18.35
C ARG A 475 -17.02 2.75 18.26
N SER A 476 -17.25 1.85 19.21
CA SER A 476 -16.47 0.62 19.36
C SER A 476 -16.94 -0.55 18.50
N LEU A 477 -18.04 -0.42 17.74
CA LEU A 477 -18.62 -1.53 16.99
C LEU A 477 -18.78 -1.17 15.51
N ARG A 478 -18.20 -2.01 14.65
CA ARG A 478 -18.27 -1.87 13.21
C ARG A 478 -18.66 -3.18 12.55
N PHE A 479 -19.54 -3.10 11.59
CA PHE A 479 -19.89 -4.17 10.67
C PHE A 479 -19.51 -3.78 9.25
N THR A 480 -18.96 -4.71 8.49
CA THR A 480 -18.75 -4.56 7.05
C THR A 480 -19.26 -5.77 6.31
N LEU A 481 -19.83 -5.52 5.13
CA LEU A 481 -20.19 -6.54 4.17
C LEU A 481 -19.54 -6.15 2.84
N ASP A 482 -18.59 -6.96 2.40
CA ASP A 482 -17.78 -6.70 1.23
C ASP A 482 -18.11 -7.72 0.13
N TYR A 483 -18.17 -7.25 -1.10
CA TYR A 483 -18.17 -8.08 -2.29
C TYR A 483 -17.01 -7.70 -3.19
N THR A 484 -16.19 -8.67 -3.56
CA THR A 484 -15.10 -8.51 -4.53
C THR A 484 -15.27 -9.51 -5.65
N CYS A 485 -15.16 -9.04 -6.89
CA CYS A 485 -15.15 -9.88 -8.08
C CYS A 485 -13.91 -9.57 -8.91
N ASP A 486 -12.94 -10.43 -8.82
CA ASP A 486 -11.68 -10.34 -9.52
C ASP A 486 -11.67 -11.27 -10.72
N THR A 487 -11.28 -10.73 -11.88
CA THR A 487 -11.17 -11.51 -13.11
C THR A 487 -9.83 -11.25 -13.78
N LYS A 488 -9.07 -12.31 -14.01
CA LYS A 488 -7.82 -12.29 -14.76
C LYS A 488 -8.05 -12.87 -16.14
N TYR A 489 -7.51 -12.19 -17.12
CA TYR A 489 -7.49 -12.63 -18.50
C TYR A 489 -6.08 -13.09 -18.87
N ARG A 490 -5.93 -13.74 -20.01
CA ARG A 490 -4.65 -14.29 -20.47
C ARG A 490 -3.56 -13.25 -20.40
N ALA A 491 -2.48 -13.57 -19.69
CA ALA A 491 -1.28 -12.75 -19.64
C ALA A 491 -0.38 -13.09 -20.83
N TYR A 492 0.09 -12.05 -21.50
CA TYR A 492 1.04 -12.18 -22.59
C TYR A 492 2.40 -11.72 -22.09
N ASP A 493 3.37 -12.62 -22.08
CA ASP A 493 4.70 -12.33 -21.59
C ASP A 493 5.54 -11.67 -22.69
N TYR A 494 5.99 -10.44 -22.46
CA TYR A 494 6.92 -9.75 -23.37
C TYR A 494 8.21 -10.54 -23.57
N VAL A 495 8.70 -11.20 -22.54
CA VAL A 495 9.95 -11.97 -22.57
C VAL A 495 9.83 -13.14 -23.55
N ARG A 496 8.65 -13.78 -23.65
CA ARG A 496 8.44 -14.88 -24.60
C ARG A 496 8.58 -14.45 -26.05
N ALA A 497 8.09 -13.28 -26.40
CA ALA A 497 8.22 -12.75 -27.76
C ALA A 497 9.67 -12.39 -28.11
N TYR A 498 10.47 -12.01 -27.12
CA TYR A 498 11.85 -11.58 -27.31
C TYR A 498 12.86 -12.74 -27.32
N ILE A 499 12.78 -13.66 -26.35
CA ILE A 499 13.72 -14.83 -26.25
C ILE A 499 13.52 -15.83 -27.37
N ALA A 500 12.30 -16.01 -27.85
CA ALA A 500 12.01 -16.96 -28.93
C ALA A 500 12.55 -16.53 -30.30
N GLY A 501 13.29 -15.43 -30.39
CA GLY A 501 13.80 -14.92 -31.68
C GLY A 501 12.67 -14.48 -32.64
N GLN A 502 11.45 -14.44 -32.17
CA GLN A 502 10.25 -14.11 -32.92
C GLN A 502 10.06 -12.59 -33.01
N ARG A 503 11.09 -11.86 -33.44
CA ARG A 503 10.91 -10.47 -33.94
C ARG A 503 9.89 -10.37 -35.09
N ASN A 504 9.49 -11.51 -35.65
CA ASN A 504 8.55 -11.61 -36.76
C ASN A 504 7.21 -12.22 -36.38
N THR A 505 6.77 -12.21 -35.08
CA THR A 505 5.36 -12.48 -34.83
C THR A 505 4.54 -11.35 -35.42
N THR A 506 3.68 -11.74 -36.34
CA THR A 506 2.81 -10.86 -37.12
C THR A 506 1.80 -10.08 -36.25
N THR A 507 1.77 -10.33 -34.95
CA THR A 507 0.87 -9.67 -33.99
C THR A 507 1.62 -9.32 -32.72
N PRO A 508 2.00 -8.05 -32.53
CA PRO A 508 2.58 -7.58 -31.26
C PRO A 508 1.66 -7.91 -30.06
N ILE A 509 2.24 -8.13 -28.88
CA ILE A 509 1.49 -8.42 -27.66
C ILE A 509 0.40 -7.36 -27.41
N ILE A 510 0.71 -6.09 -27.61
CA ILE A 510 -0.22 -4.96 -27.47
C ILE A 510 -1.31 -4.90 -28.54
N ALA A 511 -1.26 -5.73 -29.58
CA ALA A 511 -2.30 -5.89 -30.59
C ALA A 511 -3.23 -7.08 -30.30
N GLN A 512 -2.94 -7.88 -29.25
CA GLN A 512 -3.86 -8.91 -28.78
C GLN A 512 -5.12 -8.25 -28.20
N LYS A 513 -6.26 -8.92 -28.37
CA LYS A 513 -7.54 -8.38 -27.86
C LYS A 513 -7.58 -8.47 -26.34
N PRO A 514 -7.60 -7.34 -25.62
CA PRO A 514 -7.70 -7.37 -24.17
C PRO A 514 -9.06 -7.93 -23.72
N PHE A 515 -9.09 -8.53 -22.54
CA PHE A 515 -10.30 -9.06 -21.88
C PHE A 515 -11.06 -10.13 -22.67
N SER A 516 -10.40 -10.82 -23.62
CA SER A 516 -11.06 -11.81 -24.49
C SER A 516 -11.04 -13.23 -23.90
N GLU A 517 -9.94 -13.63 -23.28
CA GLU A 517 -9.71 -14.98 -22.78
C GLU A 517 -9.60 -14.95 -21.26
N LYS A 518 -10.70 -15.27 -20.60
CA LYS A 518 -10.73 -15.37 -19.14
C LYS A 518 -10.03 -16.64 -18.69
N ILE A 519 -9.03 -16.49 -17.79
CA ILE A 519 -8.23 -17.63 -17.28
C ILE A 519 -8.48 -17.90 -15.80
N TRP A 520 -8.90 -16.89 -15.03
CA TRP A 520 -9.16 -17.03 -13.60
C TRP A 520 -10.20 -16.01 -13.14
N ARG A 521 -11.00 -16.41 -12.14
CA ARG A 521 -11.97 -15.54 -11.47
C ARG A 521 -12.13 -15.96 -10.03
N ASN A 522 -12.26 -14.97 -9.14
CA ASN A 522 -12.61 -15.16 -7.74
C ASN A 522 -13.76 -14.22 -7.37
N ASP A 523 -14.82 -14.79 -6.84
CA ASP A 523 -15.93 -14.07 -6.24
C ASP A 523 -15.83 -14.24 -4.72
N VAL A 524 -15.72 -13.12 -3.97
CA VAL A 524 -15.59 -13.12 -2.51
C VAL A 524 -16.71 -12.29 -1.91
N ILE A 525 -17.40 -12.86 -0.93
CA ILE A 525 -18.33 -12.16 -0.05
C ILE A 525 -17.77 -12.30 1.36
N ASN A 526 -17.52 -11.18 2.04
CA ASN A 526 -17.00 -11.17 3.40
C ASN A 526 -17.89 -10.32 4.30
N PHE A 527 -18.38 -10.92 5.38
CA PHE A 527 -18.99 -10.20 6.48
C PHE A 527 -18.01 -10.16 7.64
N ARG A 528 -17.71 -8.97 8.13
CA ARG A 528 -16.81 -8.76 9.26
C ARG A 528 -17.50 -7.93 10.33
N ALA A 529 -17.37 -8.38 11.58
CA ALA A 529 -17.73 -7.63 12.78
C ALA A 529 -16.47 -7.36 13.59
N VAL A 530 -16.21 -6.10 13.91
CA VAL A 530 -15.08 -5.67 14.73
C VAL A 530 -15.61 -4.94 15.96
N TYR A 531 -15.12 -5.34 17.13
CA TYR A 531 -15.41 -4.70 18.39
C TYR A 531 -14.11 -4.24 19.05
N GLU A 532 -14.00 -2.95 19.33
CA GLU A 532 -12.90 -2.39 20.09
C GLU A 532 -13.17 -2.58 21.59
N VAL A 533 -12.42 -3.51 22.19
CA VAL A 533 -12.58 -3.90 23.60
C VAL A 533 -12.07 -2.81 24.53
N PHE A 534 -10.91 -2.25 24.20
CA PHE A 534 -10.32 -1.05 24.79
C PHE A 534 -9.40 -0.41 23.73
N ASN A 535 -8.81 0.74 24.00
CA ASN A 535 -8.04 1.47 22.99
C ASN A 535 -6.99 0.57 22.32
N ASN A 536 -7.06 0.48 20.99
CA ASN A 536 -6.19 -0.33 20.13
C ASN A 536 -6.24 -1.85 20.39
N CYS A 537 -7.27 -2.35 21.08
CA CYS A 537 -7.53 -3.77 21.25
C CYS A 537 -8.83 -4.15 20.55
N TYR A 538 -8.72 -4.94 19.51
CA TYR A 538 -9.81 -5.31 18.63
C TYR A 538 -10.09 -6.81 18.68
N ALA A 539 -11.34 -7.15 18.92
CA ALA A 539 -11.86 -8.50 18.66
C ALA A 539 -12.63 -8.48 17.36
N HIS A 540 -12.44 -9.50 16.52
CA HIS A 540 -13.17 -9.57 15.26
C HIS A 540 -13.66 -10.98 14.95
N ILE A 541 -14.70 -11.03 14.14
CA ILE A 541 -15.26 -12.23 13.53
C ILE A 541 -15.44 -11.95 12.04
N ASP A 542 -14.99 -12.88 11.21
CA ASP A 542 -15.15 -12.84 9.77
C ASP A 542 -15.88 -14.08 9.27
N LEU A 543 -16.84 -13.88 8.38
CA LEU A 543 -17.54 -14.91 7.64
C LEU A 543 -17.27 -14.67 6.15
N THR A 544 -16.41 -15.48 5.56
CA THR A 544 -15.99 -15.30 4.18
C THR A 544 -16.46 -16.45 3.31
N TYR A 545 -17.25 -16.16 2.30
CA TYR A 545 -17.49 -17.07 1.18
C TYR A 545 -16.60 -16.66 0.01
N ASN A 546 -15.81 -17.58 -0.52
CA ASN A 546 -15.05 -17.36 -1.74
C ASN A 546 -15.28 -18.47 -2.75
N ASN A 547 -15.18 -18.14 -4.04
CA ASN A 547 -15.30 -19.11 -5.13
C ASN A 547 -14.26 -18.80 -6.22
N ALA A 548 -13.05 -19.35 -6.02
CA ALA A 548 -11.96 -19.22 -6.97
C ALA A 548 -12.01 -20.32 -8.03
N ARG A 549 -12.09 -19.91 -9.29
CA ARG A 549 -12.21 -20.79 -10.46
C ARG A 549 -11.19 -20.40 -11.53
N ALA A 550 -10.66 -21.38 -12.24
CA ALA A 550 -9.84 -21.17 -13.42
C ALA A 550 -10.49 -21.71 -14.68
N TYR A 551 -10.02 -21.30 -15.82
CA TYR A 551 -10.55 -21.61 -17.13
C TYR A 551 -9.40 -21.88 -18.11
N ALA A 552 -9.62 -22.76 -19.08
CA ALA A 552 -8.69 -23.05 -20.17
C ALA A 552 -9.36 -22.77 -21.51
N PRO A 553 -9.46 -21.51 -21.95
CA PRO A 553 -10.13 -21.16 -23.20
C PRO A 553 -9.41 -21.74 -24.43
N THR A 554 -8.07 -21.84 -24.37
CA THR A 554 -7.20 -22.39 -25.41
C THR A 554 -6.01 -23.08 -24.74
N SER A 555 -5.28 -23.93 -25.49
CA SER A 555 -4.00 -24.46 -25.01
C SER A 555 -2.97 -23.34 -24.86
N GLU A 556 -2.08 -23.47 -23.89
CA GLU A 556 -1.00 -22.52 -23.65
C GLU A 556 0.34 -23.22 -23.44
N ARG A 557 1.36 -22.66 -24.05
CA ARG A 557 2.73 -23.09 -23.86
C ARG A 557 3.33 -22.41 -22.62
N ILE A 558 3.53 -23.16 -21.57
CA ILE A 558 4.13 -22.70 -20.33
C ILE A 558 5.64 -22.90 -20.38
N LEU A 559 6.41 -21.85 -20.14
CA LEU A 559 7.87 -21.93 -20.03
C LEU A 559 8.28 -22.44 -18.65
N GLY A 560 9.42 -23.14 -18.57
CA GLY A 560 9.93 -23.73 -17.34
C GLY A 560 10.19 -22.75 -16.19
N GLU A 561 10.36 -21.46 -16.49
CA GLU A 561 10.55 -20.40 -15.48
C GLU A 561 9.40 -20.29 -14.47
N ASP A 562 8.17 -20.60 -14.89
CA ASP A 562 7.00 -20.62 -13.98
C ASP A 562 6.96 -21.85 -13.04
N ARG A 563 7.89 -22.81 -13.21
CA ARG A 563 8.03 -24.02 -12.40
C ARG A 563 9.22 -23.99 -11.44
N GLY A 564 9.93 -22.85 -11.33
CA GLY A 564 11.26 -22.81 -10.72
C GLY A 564 12.31 -23.23 -11.74
N TRP A 565 13.37 -22.48 -11.85
CA TRP A 565 14.46 -22.61 -12.82
C TRP A 565 14.82 -24.06 -13.17
N ASN A 566 14.27 -24.60 -14.24
CA ASN A 566 14.91 -25.66 -14.98
C ASN A 566 15.78 -25.01 -16.05
N SER A 567 17.07 -25.19 -15.90
CA SER A 567 18.12 -24.65 -16.76
C SER A 567 18.08 -25.14 -18.23
N ASP A 568 17.11 -25.99 -18.58
CA ASP A 568 17.01 -26.63 -19.89
C ASP A 568 16.11 -25.89 -20.91
N GLY A 569 15.47 -24.78 -20.51
CA GLY A 569 14.58 -24.04 -21.40
C GLY A 569 13.34 -24.82 -21.85
N SER A 570 13.00 -25.91 -21.18
CA SER A 570 11.87 -26.76 -21.56
C SER A 570 10.55 -26.00 -21.45
N SER A 571 9.73 -26.11 -22.50
CA SER A 571 8.37 -25.59 -22.51
C SER A 571 7.38 -26.75 -22.57
N MET A 572 6.26 -26.65 -21.85
CA MET A 572 5.19 -27.63 -21.91
C MET A 572 3.91 -26.96 -22.41
N GLU A 573 3.25 -27.59 -23.34
CA GLU A 573 1.91 -27.19 -23.78
C GLU A 573 0.89 -27.82 -22.84
N LEU A 574 0.09 -26.97 -22.17
CA LEU A 574 -1.00 -27.37 -21.28
C LEU A 574 -2.35 -27.04 -21.93
N ALA A 575 -3.33 -27.92 -21.72
CA ALA A 575 -4.69 -27.73 -22.18
C ALA A 575 -5.70 -28.37 -21.21
N GLY A 576 -6.97 -27.99 -21.33
CA GLY A 576 -8.05 -28.56 -20.52
C GLY A 576 -7.79 -28.50 -19.03
N ASP A 577 -8.02 -29.60 -18.32
CA ASP A 577 -7.90 -29.68 -16.85
C ASP A 577 -6.49 -29.39 -16.33
N GLU A 578 -5.45 -29.75 -17.05
CA GLU A 578 -4.07 -29.45 -16.66
C GLU A 578 -3.81 -27.94 -16.64
N LEU A 579 -4.28 -27.22 -17.65
CA LEU A 579 -4.16 -25.76 -17.70
C LEU A 579 -5.04 -25.09 -16.64
N ILE A 580 -6.24 -25.59 -16.38
CA ILE A 580 -7.10 -25.12 -15.29
C ILE A 580 -6.38 -25.26 -13.95
N ASN A 581 -5.82 -26.43 -13.66
CA ASN A 581 -5.08 -26.66 -12.42
C ASN A 581 -3.83 -25.77 -12.31
N TYR A 582 -3.13 -25.55 -13.42
CA TYR A 582 -2.00 -24.64 -13.46
C TYR A 582 -2.40 -23.21 -13.06
N TYR A 583 -3.44 -22.64 -13.68
CA TYR A 583 -3.90 -21.30 -13.34
C TYR A 583 -4.46 -21.20 -11.92
N LEU A 584 -5.21 -22.20 -11.49
CA LEU A 584 -5.74 -22.24 -10.13
C LEU A 584 -4.60 -22.22 -9.10
N ASN A 585 -3.58 -23.06 -9.31
CA ASN A 585 -2.39 -23.09 -8.44
C ASN A 585 -1.53 -21.83 -8.55
N LYS A 586 -1.47 -21.20 -9.72
CA LYS A 586 -0.70 -19.96 -9.92
C LYS A 586 -1.29 -18.78 -9.15
N TYR A 587 -2.61 -18.66 -9.13
CA TYR A 587 -3.29 -17.47 -8.60
C TYR A 587 -3.98 -17.69 -7.25
N THR A 588 -4.17 -18.91 -6.79
CA THR A 588 -4.92 -19.21 -5.56
C THR A 588 -4.18 -20.21 -4.69
N PRO A 589 -3.96 -19.91 -3.38
CA PRO A 589 -3.49 -20.90 -2.43
C PRO A 589 -4.44 -22.09 -2.34
N THR A 590 -3.92 -23.29 -2.10
CA THR A 590 -4.72 -24.52 -2.00
C THR A 590 -5.84 -24.40 -0.97
N TYR A 591 -5.56 -23.73 0.17
CA TYR A 591 -6.50 -23.46 1.25
C TYR A 591 -7.78 -22.73 0.80
N LEU A 592 -7.74 -22.00 -0.31
CA LEU A 592 -8.80 -21.10 -0.79
C LEU A 592 -9.33 -21.47 -2.18
N GLN A 593 -8.92 -22.60 -2.74
CA GLN A 593 -9.37 -23.02 -4.08
C GLN A 593 -10.81 -23.53 -4.09
N GLY A 594 -11.52 -23.18 -5.15
CA GLY A 594 -12.93 -23.56 -5.34
C GLY A 594 -13.89 -22.79 -4.44
N ALA A 595 -15.09 -23.33 -4.27
CA ALA A 595 -16.09 -22.78 -3.36
C ALA A 595 -15.75 -23.13 -1.91
N ASN A 596 -15.53 -22.11 -1.09
CA ASN A 596 -15.18 -22.23 0.32
C ASN A 596 -16.00 -21.29 1.18
N PHE A 597 -16.35 -21.76 2.38
CA PHE A 597 -16.83 -20.92 3.46
C PHE A 597 -15.79 -20.96 4.59
N THR A 598 -15.24 -19.82 4.92
CA THR A 598 -14.22 -19.66 5.98
C THR A 598 -14.82 -18.86 7.13
N PHE A 599 -14.76 -19.43 8.33
CA PHE A 599 -14.99 -18.70 9.58
C PHE A 599 -13.65 -18.28 10.15
N SER A 600 -13.50 -17.01 10.52
CA SER A 600 -12.31 -16.52 11.21
C SER A 600 -12.71 -15.72 12.44
N CYS A 601 -11.88 -15.79 13.46
CA CYS A 601 -11.99 -14.92 14.63
C CYS A 601 -10.59 -14.60 15.17
N GLY A 602 -10.45 -13.41 15.75
CA GLY A 602 -9.16 -13.00 16.25
C GLY A 602 -9.25 -11.90 17.29
N LEU A 603 -8.11 -11.70 17.93
CA LEU A 603 -7.86 -10.63 18.88
C LEU A 603 -6.54 -9.98 18.52
N SER A 604 -6.53 -8.67 18.35
CA SER A 604 -5.32 -7.90 18.08
C SER A 604 -5.19 -6.72 19.04
N PHE A 605 -3.95 -6.40 19.35
CA PHE A 605 -3.56 -5.21 20.07
C PHE A 605 -2.42 -4.53 19.36
N GLY A 606 -2.55 -3.21 19.15
CA GLY A 606 -1.55 -2.42 18.47
C GLY A 606 -1.68 -2.37 16.94
N PHE A 607 -2.35 -3.26 16.29
CA PHE A 607 -3.03 -3.32 14.98
C PHE A 607 -3.15 -4.75 14.44
#